data_8cee394c1982b2895a8636c89c4d4851
#
_entry.id   8cee394c1982b2895a8636c89c4d4851
#
_cell.length_a   1.000
_cell.length_b   1.000
_cell.length_c   1.000
_cell.angle_alpha   90.00
_cell.angle_beta   90.00
_cell.angle_gamma   90.00
#
_symmetry.space_group_name_H-M   'P 1'
#
loop_
_entity.id
_entity.type
_entity.pdbx_description
1 polymer ?
#
loop_
_entity_poly.entity_id
_entity_poly.type
_entity_poly.pdbx_seq_one_letter_code
_entity_poly.pdbx_strand_id
1 'polypeptide(L)'
;MKKNVFILFTILLFLASCNNDSDNIMSKEKISIEFAHLDILKKNKYKVTQNIAEENLLLYLKNLQKNTSSRSECKFSIIADGKLDMSLTSNSRSAILDSVGVYKFIIKEGTSEGFALISDDIRYPYVLVYSPQGSLADTLYNEGLAQYIRLLPIFLNKKISKVTEILGNRDKMSELMNTYKAKYKSRANVIWGDPTTIPPDASDSLLNYPFVPLPEMTTTEQSGDTTFIYKGRLYVYPAGTEGDGTQSFFVPVKWGQGSPYNNNVPFQCGSGKAPVGCVAVAIAQIMAYHKYPPTYNWKLLTSKQRISQTAIEDKERREEVARLMADIGQKVNMKYDCSGSGSNIYNANNAFISYGYKTSGVQDYSEFSTYYSDPHTSFFTPASFNAPFYMRGTNSNGEGHAFVVDGFFESFMVIVIVRDIWIKGAFTTTENVYAVPLSLFNTVVHFHINWGWDGYSDGYYDQVGLDFDNNKKLLKVEL
;
A
#
# COMPACT_ATOMS: atom_id res chain seq x y z
N MET A 1 -63.64 36.45 -23.05
CA MET A 1 -63.65 35.29 -23.95
C MET A 1 -62.24 35.15 -24.52
N LYS A 2 -61.45 34.21 -23.99
CA LYS A 2 -60.13 33.85 -24.53
C LYS A 2 -60.12 32.36 -24.74
N LYS A 3 -59.97 31.94 -26.00
CA LYS A 3 -59.89 30.54 -26.41
C LYS A 3 -58.48 29.99 -26.11
N ASN A 4 -58.35 28.94 -25.31
CA ASN A 4 -57.18 28.14 -25.14
C ASN A 4 -57.08 27.14 -26.28
N VAL A 5 -56.00 27.19 -27.04
CA VAL A 5 -55.64 26.16 -28.03
C VAL A 5 -54.74 25.16 -27.33
N PHE A 6 -55.25 23.96 -27.16
CA PHE A 6 -54.48 22.78 -26.71
C PHE A 6 -53.76 22.20 -27.94
N ILE A 7 -52.45 22.26 -27.98
CA ILE A 7 -51.67 21.51 -28.95
C ILE A 7 -51.40 20.11 -28.39
N LEU A 8 -52.01 19.13 -28.98
CA LEU A 8 -51.82 17.73 -28.71
C LEU A 8 -50.57 17.25 -29.44
N PHE A 9 -49.47 17.00 -28.72
CA PHE A 9 -48.26 16.36 -29.26
C PHE A 9 -48.51 14.84 -29.26
N THR A 10 -48.84 14.28 -30.41
CA THR A 10 -48.86 12.85 -30.66
C THR A 10 -47.43 12.32 -30.74
N ILE A 11 -46.99 11.63 -29.70
CA ILE A 11 -45.74 10.87 -29.74
C ILE A 11 -46.02 9.59 -30.53
N LEU A 12 -45.47 9.54 -31.77
CA LEU A 12 -45.41 8.30 -32.55
C LEU A 12 -44.36 7.38 -31.92
N LEU A 13 -44.84 6.36 -31.23
CA LEU A 13 -44.01 5.21 -30.82
C LEU A 13 -43.68 4.37 -32.05
N PHE A 14 -42.49 4.57 -32.62
CA PHE A 14 -41.90 3.58 -33.51
C PHE A 14 -41.36 2.45 -32.64
N LEU A 15 -42.12 1.34 -32.62
CA LEU A 15 -41.59 0.04 -32.20
C LEU A 15 -40.63 -0.41 -33.33
N ALA A 16 -39.36 0.00 -33.20
CA ALA A 16 -38.30 -0.64 -33.97
C ALA A 16 -37.96 -1.95 -33.28
N SER A 17 -38.21 -3.04 -33.98
CA SER A 17 -37.73 -4.38 -33.65
C SER A 17 -36.25 -4.31 -33.38
N CYS A 18 -35.84 -4.61 -32.14
CA CYS A 18 -34.45 -4.76 -31.77
C CYS A 18 -33.84 -5.92 -32.55
N ASN A 19 -33.02 -5.61 -33.54
CA ASN A 19 -32.06 -6.58 -34.06
C ASN A 19 -30.93 -6.72 -33.07
N ASN A 20 -30.70 -7.94 -32.59
CA ASN A 20 -29.61 -8.34 -31.68
C ASN A 20 -28.20 -8.05 -32.24
N ASP A 21 -28.07 -7.63 -33.50
CA ASP A 21 -26.78 -7.33 -34.16
C ASP A 21 -26.20 -5.97 -33.78
N SER A 22 -27.01 -4.97 -33.41
CA SER A 22 -26.53 -3.64 -33.02
C SER A 22 -25.86 -3.67 -31.64
N ASP A 23 -26.37 -4.47 -30.72
CA ASP A 23 -25.78 -4.62 -29.37
C ASP A 23 -24.43 -5.37 -29.43
N ASN A 24 -24.29 -6.30 -30.38
CA ASN A 24 -23.04 -7.03 -30.61
C ASN A 24 -21.97 -6.17 -31.29
N ILE A 25 -22.33 -5.23 -32.16
CA ILE A 25 -21.41 -4.32 -32.81
C ILE A 25 -20.94 -3.26 -31.81
N MET A 26 -21.84 -2.63 -31.05
CA MET A 26 -21.47 -1.68 -29.99
C MET A 26 -20.61 -2.33 -28.89
N SER A 27 -20.88 -3.59 -28.53
CA SER A 27 -20.04 -4.29 -27.53
C SER A 27 -18.64 -4.61 -28.06
N LYS A 28 -18.52 -4.99 -29.34
CA LYS A 28 -17.22 -5.26 -29.97
C LYS A 28 -16.38 -4.00 -30.19
N GLU A 29 -17.00 -2.90 -30.61
CA GLU A 29 -16.34 -1.61 -30.75
C GLU A 29 -15.87 -1.07 -29.39
N LYS A 30 -16.71 -1.14 -28.38
CA LYS A 30 -16.38 -0.75 -27.00
C LYS A 30 -15.21 -1.57 -26.43
N ILE A 31 -15.20 -2.88 -26.63
CA ILE A 31 -14.10 -3.77 -26.24
C ILE A 31 -12.81 -3.43 -27.01
N SER A 32 -12.89 -3.12 -28.32
CA SER A 32 -11.72 -2.75 -29.12
C SER A 32 -11.07 -1.44 -28.66
N ILE A 33 -11.88 -0.48 -28.24
CA ILE A 33 -11.43 0.79 -27.66
C ILE A 33 -10.76 0.55 -26.30
N GLU A 34 -11.35 -0.28 -25.41
CA GLU A 34 -10.77 -0.67 -24.11
C GLU A 34 -9.36 -1.27 -24.28
N PHE A 35 -9.18 -2.18 -25.25
CA PHE A 35 -7.89 -2.80 -25.50
C PHE A 35 -6.85 -1.85 -26.11
N ALA A 36 -7.27 -0.96 -27.00
CA ALA A 36 -6.38 0.04 -27.59
C ALA A 36 -5.80 0.98 -26.52
N HIS A 37 -6.59 1.34 -25.52
CA HIS A 37 -6.15 2.17 -24.40
C HIS A 37 -5.10 1.51 -23.52
N LEU A 38 -5.21 0.20 -23.32
CA LEU A 38 -4.24 -0.57 -22.51
C LEU A 38 -2.92 -0.80 -23.27
N ASP A 39 -2.92 -0.81 -24.61
CA ASP A 39 -1.71 -0.94 -25.42
C ASP A 39 -0.71 0.20 -25.20
N ILE A 40 -1.17 1.36 -24.76
CA ILE A 40 -0.30 2.49 -24.43
C ILE A 40 0.64 2.19 -23.25
N LEU A 41 0.15 1.45 -22.26
CA LEU A 41 0.96 1.07 -21.11
C LEU A 41 2.11 0.10 -21.48
N LYS A 42 2.01 -0.60 -22.62
CA LYS A 42 3.06 -1.49 -23.10
C LYS A 42 4.31 -0.75 -23.57
N LYS A 43 4.14 0.47 -24.08
CA LYS A 43 5.19 1.17 -24.82
C LYS A 43 6.26 1.78 -23.91
N ASN A 44 6.10 1.74 -22.58
CA ASN A 44 7.03 2.29 -21.58
C ASN A 44 7.56 3.71 -21.90
N LYS A 45 6.79 4.45 -22.70
CA LYS A 45 7.18 5.77 -23.21
C LYS A 45 6.89 6.88 -22.22
N TYR A 46 5.96 6.64 -21.31
CA TYR A 46 5.49 7.63 -20.35
C TYR A 46 6.02 7.30 -18.97
N LYS A 47 6.61 8.32 -18.37
CA LYS A 47 7.12 8.28 -17.02
C LYS A 47 6.27 9.17 -16.13
N VAL A 48 6.09 8.76 -14.88
CA VAL A 48 5.63 9.64 -13.84
C VAL A 48 6.72 10.69 -13.63
N THR A 49 6.40 11.97 -13.81
CA THR A 49 7.35 13.05 -13.52
C THR A 49 7.50 13.24 -12.02
N GLN A 50 8.60 13.86 -11.59
CA GLN A 50 8.83 14.14 -10.17
C GLN A 50 7.70 14.95 -9.55
N ASN A 51 7.16 15.96 -10.27
CA ASN A 51 6.05 16.78 -9.77
C ASN A 51 4.78 15.95 -9.56
N ILE A 52 4.43 15.08 -10.52
CA ILE A 52 3.27 14.18 -10.39
C ILE A 52 3.49 13.19 -9.24
N ALA A 53 4.70 12.67 -9.07
CA ALA A 53 5.03 11.78 -7.95
C ALA A 53 4.86 12.51 -6.59
N GLU A 54 5.30 13.76 -6.50
CA GLU A 54 5.15 14.60 -5.30
C GLU A 54 3.67 14.89 -4.99
N GLU A 55 2.87 15.24 -5.99
CA GLU A 55 1.43 15.48 -5.85
C GLU A 55 0.69 14.18 -5.43
N ASN A 56 1.02 13.04 -6.03
CA ASN A 56 0.49 11.73 -5.65
C ASN A 56 0.86 11.37 -4.20
N LEU A 57 2.11 11.66 -3.80
CA LEU A 57 2.55 11.47 -2.42
C LEU A 57 1.74 12.35 -1.44
N LEU A 58 1.55 13.60 -1.77
CA LEU A 58 0.76 14.52 -0.95
C LEU A 58 -0.68 14.01 -0.77
N LEU A 59 -1.29 13.51 -1.85
CA LEU A 59 -2.61 12.91 -1.81
C LEU A 59 -2.65 11.66 -0.93
N TYR A 60 -1.66 10.78 -1.09
CA TYR A 60 -1.48 9.58 -0.27
C TYR A 60 -1.41 9.93 1.22
N LEU A 61 -0.58 10.91 1.59
CA LEU A 61 -0.41 11.36 2.97
C LEU A 61 -1.70 11.96 3.54
N LYS A 62 -2.42 12.78 2.78
CA LYS A 62 -3.72 13.35 3.19
C LYS A 62 -4.76 12.27 3.46
N ASN A 63 -4.79 11.20 2.66
CA ASN A 63 -5.73 10.09 2.89
C ASN A 63 -5.37 9.26 4.12
N LEU A 64 -4.09 9.03 4.37
CA LEU A 64 -3.65 8.39 5.61
C LEU A 64 -4.08 9.20 6.86
N GLN A 65 -4.01 10.54 6.80
CA GLN A 65 -4.45 11.39 7.91
C GLN A 65 -5.95 11.38 8.17
N LYS A 66 -6.78 11.33 7.12
CA LYS A 66 -8.24 11.25 7.28
C LYS A 66 -8.67 10.04 8.11
N ASN A 67 -7.91 8.95 8.01
CA ASN A 67 -8.18 7.69 8.69
C ASN A 67 -7.60 7.62 10.12
N THR A 68 -6.67 8.53 10.46
CA THR A 68 -6.21 8.72 11.83
C THR A 68 -7.02 9.85 12.44
N SER A 69 -7.77 9.59 13.49
CA SER A 69 -8.74 10.50 14.16
C SER A 69 -8.18 11.83 14.71
N SER A 70 -7.09 12.32 14.19
CA SER A 70 -6.47 13.60 14.50
C SER A 70 -7.14 14.72 13.70
N ARG A 71 -7.91 15.55 14.37
CA ARG A 71 -8.65 16.71 13.82
C ARG A 71 -7.79 17.91 13.38
N SER A 72 -6.48 17.82 13.46
CA SER A 72 -5.57 18.89 13.00
C SER A 72 -5.04 18.56 11.62
N GLU A 73 -5.24 19.45 10.64
CA GLU A 73 -4.53 19.35 9.36
C GLU A 73 -3.03 19.40 9.61
N CYS A 74 -2.38 18.25 9.55
CA CYS A 74 -0.93 18.21 9.56
C CYS A 74 -0.41 18.75 8.22
N LYS A 75 0.50 19.70 8.30
CA LYS A 75 1.17 20.25 7.12
C LYS A 75 2.43 19.45 6.87
N PHE A 76 2.46 18.75 5.73
CA PHE A 76 3.67 18.10 5.25
C PHE A 76 4.52 19.07 4.44
N SER A 77 5.84 19.01 4.61
CA SER A 77 6.81 19.53 3.67
C SER A 77 7.46 18.34 2.97
N ILE A 78 7.28 18.27 1.65
CA ILE A 78 7.85 17.22 0.80
C ILE A 78 9.04 17.82 0.08
N ILE A 79 10.19 17.19 0.18
CA ILE A 79 11.44 17.65 -0.42
C ILE A 79 11.99 16.53 -1.29
N ALA A 80 12.15 16.79 -2.58
CA ALA A 80 12.78 15.83 -3.48
C ALA A 80 14.24 15.60 -3.12
N ASP A 81 14.64 14.33 -2.98
CA ASP A 81 15.99 13.87 -2.62
C ASP A 81 16.64 13.04 -3.74
N GLY A 82 16.27 13.30 -4.99
CA GLY A 82 16.80 12.63 -6.17
C GLY A 82 16.18 11.26 -6.42
N LYS A 83 16.95 10.35 -7.01
CA LYS A 83 16.53 8.98 -7.33
C LYS A 83 17.39 7.94 -6.64
N LEU A 84 16.79 6.82 -6.30
CA LEU A 84 17.48 5.62 -5.84
C LEU A 84 18.12 4.95 -7.06
N ASP A 85 19.39 4.58 -6.95
CA ASP A 85 20.08 3.79 -7.96
C ASP A 85 19.64 2.33 -7.86
N MET A 86 18.93 1.87 -8.88
CA MET A 86 18.40 0.52 -8.97
C MET A 86 19.41 -0.48 -9.57
N SER A 87 20.55 0.00 -10.09
CA SER A 87 21.55 -0.83 -10.77
C SER A 87 22.43 -1.66 -9.82
N LEU A 88 22.55 -1.24 -8.57
CA LEU A 88 23.51 -1.78 -7.60
C LEU A 88 23.17 -3.19 -7.09
N THR A 89 21.99 -3.72 -7.36
CA THR A 89 21.49 -4.89 -6.64
C THR A 89 21.20 -6.10 -7.51
N SER A 90 21.28 -6.02 -8.84
CA SER A 90 21.01 -7.16 -9.71
C SER A 90 22.23 -7.59 -10.52
N ASN A 91 22.70 -8.81 -10.28
CA ASN A 91 23.60 -9.50 -11.17
C ASN A 91 22.96 -9.87 -12.53
N SER A 92 21.65 -9.66 -12.66
CA SER A 92 20.90 -9.82 -13.91
C SER A 92 20.52 -8.45 -14.45
N ARG A 93 21.21 -7.97 -15.46
CA ARG A 93 20.81 -6.84 -16.29
C ARG A 93 19.50 -7.20 -16.99
N SER A 94 18.38 -6.75 -16.45
CA SER A 94 17.10 -6.81 -17.14
C SER A 94 16.89 -5.47 -17.83
N ALA A 95 16.62 -5.49 -19.13
CA ALA A 95 16.32 -4.29 -19.92
C ALA A 95 15.12 -3.49 -19.35
N ILE A 96 14.28 -4.13 -18.54
CA ILE A 96 13.16 -3.49 -17.84
C ILE A 96 13.65 -2.62 -16.68
N LEU A 97 14.62 -3.10 -15.89
CA LEU A 97 15.17 -2.36 -14.75
C LEU A 97 15.98 -1.13 -15.18
N ASP A 98 16.68 -1.21 -16.31
CA ASP A 98 17.45 -0.08 -16.84
C ASP A 98 16.55 1.13 -17.17
N SER A 99 15.24 0.94 -17.25
CA SER A 99 14.25 1.98 -17.54
C SER A 99 13.45 2.47 -16.32
N VAL A 100 13.55 1.79 -15.17
CA VAL A 100 12.78 2.11 -13.96
C VAL A 100 13.58 3.02 -13.05
N GLY A 101 13.00 4.14 -12.65
CA GLY A 101 13.53 5.00 -11.61
C GLY A 101 12.66 4.94 -10.34
N VAL A 102 13.27 5.23 -9.22
CA VAL A 102 12.58 5.38 -7.94
C VAL A 102 12.93 6.73 -7.35
N TYR A 103 11.96 7.62 -7.29
CA TYR A 103 12.12 8.92 -6.63
C TYR A 103 12.23 8.75 -5.12
N LYS A 104 13.13 9.52 -4.53
CA LYS A 104 13.28 9.68 -3.09
C LYS A 104 12.73 11.03 -2.66
N PHE A 105 11.98 11.03 -1.57
CA PHE A 105 11.48 12.24 -0.94
C PHE A 105 11.77 12.23 0.55
N ILE A 106 12.15 13.38 1.10
CA ILE A 106 12.20 13.64 2.52
C ILE A 106 10.86 14.25 2.91
N ILE A 107 10.26 13.73 3.97
CA ILE A 107 8.97 14.19 4.49
C ILE A 107 9.20 14.82 5.85
N LYS A 108 8.77 16.08 6.02
CA LYS A 108 8.84 16.75 7.31
C LYS A 108 7.43 17.02 7.82
N GLU A 109 7.16 16.60 9.04
CA GLU A 109 5.93 16.81 9.78
C GLU A 109 6.26 17.31 11.19
N GLY A 110 6.05 18.60 11.45
CA GLY A 110 6.48 19.21 12.71
C GLY A 110 8.00 19.06 12.92
N THR A 111 8.38 18.34 13.97
CA THR A 111 9.79 18.04 14.30
C THR A 111 10.25 16.69 13.77
N SER A 112 9.36 15.89 13.19
CA SER A 112 9.70 14.60 12.62
C SER A 112 10.19 14.75 11.20
N GLU A 113 11.21 13.96 10.85
CA GLU A 113 11.71 13.80 9.49
C GLU A 113 11.63 12.31 9.12
N GLY A 114 11.01 12.04 7.98
CA GLY A 114 10.82 10.72 7.42
C GLY A 114 11.13 10.69 5.94
N PHE A 115 10.77 9.61 5.26
CA PHE A 115 11.04 9.46 3.84
C PHE A 115 9.92 8.73 3.09
N ALA A 116 9.90 8.91 1.77
CA ALA A 116 9.10 8.12 0.86
C ALA A 116 9.87 7.73 -0.41
N LEU A 117 9.49 6.58 -0.97
CA LEU A 117 9.97 6.09 -2.25
C LEU A 117 8.80 5.90 -3.20
N ILE A 118 8.94 6.34 -4.45
CA ILE A 118 7.88 6.26 -5.46
C ILE A 118 8.48 5.80 -6.79
N SER A 119 7.87 4.80 -7.42
CA SER A 119 8.25 4.35 -8.76
C SER A 119 7.88 5.39 -9.83
N ASP A 120 8.76 5.61 -10.81
CA ASP A 120 8.52 6.46 -11.96
C ASP A 120 7.90 5.70 -13.17
N ASP A 121 7.68 4.40 -13.05
CA ASP A 121 7.13 3.60 -14.15
C ASP A 121 5.59 3.58 -14.12
N ILE A 122 4.95 4.00 -15.22
CA ILE A 122 3.47 4.07 -15.31
C ILE A 122 2.78 2.70 -15.18
N ARG A 123 3.50 1.60 -15.31
CA ARG A 123 2.98 0.25 -15.08
C ARG A 123 2.90 -0.08 -13.59
N TYR A 124 3.66 0.65 -12.77
CA TYR A 124 3.69 0.51 -11.31
C TYR A 124 3.98 1.86 -10.61
N PRO A 125 3.14 2.89 -10.77
CA PRO A 125 3.42 4.27 -10.33
C PRO A 125 3.03 4.53 -8.87
N TYR A 126 3.32 3.59 -7.98
CA TYR A 126 2.88 3.63 -6.60
C TYR A 126 3.93 4.19 -5.65
N VAL A 127 3.46 4.69 -4.51
CA VAL A 127 4.29 4.86 -3.32
C VAL A 127 4.74 3.45 -2.90
N LEU A 128 6.04 3.23 -2.83
CA LEU A 128 6.64 1.95 -2.46
C LEU A 128 6.85 1.87 -0.95
N VAL A 129 7.24 3.00 -0.38
CA VAL A 129 7.45 3.20 1.05
C VAL A 129 7.00 4.59 1.46
N TYR A 130 6.39 4.69 2.61
CA TYR A 130 6.29 5.90 3.39
C TYR A 130 6.59 5.61 4.85
N SER A 131 7.58 6.27 5.40
CA SER A 131 7.87 6.28 6.84
C SER A 131 7.83 7.72 7.38
N PRO A 132 7.06 7.99 8.44
CA PRO A 132 6.98 9.32 9.04
C PRO A 132 8.23 9.69 9.85
N GLN A 133 9.13 8.74 10.12
CA GLN A 133 10.34 8.95 10.89
C GLN A 133 11.46 8.02 10.45
N GLY A 134 12.68 8.59 10.26
CA GLY A 134 13.84 7.84 9.83
C GLY A 134 14.31 8.25 8.44
N SER A 135 15.27 7.53 7.92
CA SER A 135 15.90 7.79 6.62
C SER A 135 16.40 6.51 5.97
N LEU A 136 16.81 6.58 4.71
CA LEU A 136 17.47 5.46 4.05
C LEU A 136 18.83 5.09 4.67
N ALA A 137 19.45 5.98 5.44
CA ALA A 137 20.67 5.68 6.20
C ALA A 137 20.40 4.64 7.32
N ASP A 138 19.16 4.49 7.73
CA ASP A 138 18.75 3.51 8.76
C ASP A 138 19.00 2.06 8.31
N THR A 139 19.22 1.81 7.00
CA THR A 139 19.67 0.50 6.48
C THR A 139 20.97 0.01 7.11
N LEU A 140 21.76 0.89 7.71
CA LEU A 140 23.00 0.50 8.40
C LEU A 140 22.76 -0.33 9.66
N TYR A 141 21.59 -0.21 10.29
CA TYR A 141 21.23 -0.92 11.52
C TYR A 141 19.85 -1.56 11.52
N ASN A 142 18.96 -1.13 10.64
CA ASN A 142 17.65 -1.75 10.47
C ASN A 142 17.71 -2.81 9.35
N GLU A 143 17.93 -4.06 9.74
CA GLU A 143 18.04 -5.19 8.82
C GLU A 143 16.79 -5.39 7.95
N GLY A 144 15.61 -5.11 8.50
CA GLY A 144 14.35 -5.20 7.76
C GLY A 144 14.28 -4.18 6.61
N LEU A 145 14.62 -2.92 6.89
CA LEU A 145 14.70 -1.87 5.86
C LEU A 145 15.81 -2.17 4.85
N ALA A 146 17.00 -2.61 5.32
CA ALA A 146 18.10 -2.97 4.44
C ALA A 146 17.71 -4.08 3.46
N GLN A 147 17.03 -5.09 3.95
CA GLN A 147 16.53 -6.21 3.14
C GLN A 147 15.48 -5.73 2.13
N TYR A 148 14.54 -4.88 2.57
CA TYR A 148 13.53 -4.29 1.69
C TYR A 148 14.19 -3.53 0.52
N ILE A 149 15.11 -2.61 0.81
CA ILE A 149 15.80 -1.82 -0.23
C ILE A 149 16.59 -2.71 -1.18
N ARG A 150 17.26 -3.74 -0.66
CA ARG A 150 18.03 -4.70 -1.47
C ARG A 150 17.14 -5.48 -2.44
N LEU A 151 15.92 -5.83 -2.05
CA LEU A 151 14.99 -6.62 -2.86
C LEU A 151 14.11 -5.77 -3.79
N LEU A 152 14.03 -4.47 -3.56
CA LEU A 152 13.17 -3.56 -4.30
C LEU A 152 13.36 -3.66 -5.83
N PRO A 153 14.59 -3.73 -6.41
CA PRO A 153 14.77 -3.89 -7.86
C PRO A 153 14.19 -5.21 -8.40
N ILE A 154 14.42 -6.30 -7.69
CA ILE A 154 13.95 -7.64 -8.09
C ILE A 154 12.41 -7.63 -8.13
N PHE A 155 11.82 -7.04 -7.12
CA PHE A 155 10.39 -6.93 -7.01
C PHE A 155 9.79 -6.04 -8.11
N LEU A 156 10.28 -4.83 -8.30
CA LEU A 156 9.78 -3.94 -9.35
C LEU A 156 9.87 -4.62 -10.72
N ASN A 157 10.98 -5.30 -10.99
CA ASN A 157 11.11 -6.10 -12.22
C ASN A 157 10.01 -7.16 -12.35
N LYS A 158 9.73 -7.92 -11.29
CA LYS A 158 8.69 -8.95 -11.26
C LYS A 158 7.30 -8.36 -11.50
N LYS A 159 6.96 -7.26 -10.80
CA LYS A 159 5.65 -6.60 -10.91
C LYS A 159 5.44 -6.00 -12.31
N ILE A 160 6.42 -5.25 -12.79
CA ILE A 160 6.35 -4.59 -14.10
C ILE A 160 6.33 -5.64 -15.23
N SER A 161 7.12 -6.71 -15.12
CA SER A 161 7.10 -7.81 -16.08
C SER A 161 5.73 -8.49 -16.13
N LYS A 162 5.12 -8.76 -14.97
CA LYS A 162 3.77 -9.34 -14.89
C LYS A 162 2.73 -8.43 -15.55
N VAL A 163 2.75 -7.13 -15.27
CA VAL A 163 1.85 -6.17 -15.93
C VAL A 163 2.11 -6.15 -17.45
N THR A 164 3.36 -6.12 -17.88
CA THR A 164 3.73 -6.14 -19.29
C THR A 164 3.27 -7.40 -19.99
N GLU A 165 3.41 -8.57 -19.35
CA GLU A 165 2.92 -9.85 -19.86
C GLU A 165 1.40 -9.86 -20.05
N ILE A 166 0.66 -9.41 -19.03
CA ILE A 166 -0.79 -9.33 -19.06
C ILE A 166 -1.25 -8.40 -20.20
N LEU A 167 -0.66 -7.22 -20.28
CA LEU A 167 -0.94 -6.25 -21.35
C LEU A 167 -0.55 -6.78 -22.73
N GLY A 168 0.42 -7.71 -22.80
CA GLY A 168 0.85 -8.40 -24.04
C GLY A 168 -0.08 -9.51 -24.51
N ASN A 169 -0.95 -10.01 -23.64
CA ASN A 169 -1.80 -11.17 -23.91
C ASN A 169 -3.29 -10.78 -23.85
N ARG A 170 -3.92 -10.68 -25.05
CA ARG A 170 -5.33 -10.28 -25.17
C ARG A 170 -6.27 -11.26 -24.49
N ASP A 171 -5.98 -12.55 -24.47
CA ASP A 171 -6.85 -13.56 -23.87
C ASP A 171 -6.81 -13.45 -22.35
N LYS A 172 -5.62 -13.34 -21.74
CA LYS A 172 -5.46 -13.08 -20.31
C LYS A 172 -6.15 -11.77 -19.89
N MET A 173 -6.05 -10.75 -20.72
CA MET A 173 -6.68 -9.46 -20.46
C MET A 173 -8.21 -9.57 -20.52
N SER A 174 -8.74 -10.26 -21.52
CA SER A 174 -10.19 -10.52 -21.64
C SER A 174 -10.72 -11.35 -20.47
N GLU A 175 -9.99 -12.39 -20.05
CA GLU A 175 -10.32 -13.21 -18.89
C GLU A 175 -10.39 -12.38 -17.61
N LEU A 176 -9.38 -11.57 -17.35
CA LEU A 176 -9.34 -10.66 -16.19
C LEU A 176 -10.48 -9.68 -16.21
N MET A 177 -10.76 -9.04 -17.37
CA MET A 177 -11.88 -8.11 -17.54
C MET A 177 -13.23 -8.79 -17.31
N ASN A 178 -13.42 -10.01 -17.82
CA ASN A 178 -14.66 -10.76 -17.61
C ASN A 178 -14.84 -11.18 -16.15
N THR A 179 -13.77 -11.60 -15.50
CA THR A 179 -13.75 -11.93 -14.07
C THR A 179 -14.18 -10.73 -13.23
N TYR A 180 -13.63 -9.57 -13.54
CA TYR A 180 -13.98 -8.34 -12.83
C TYR A 180 -15.43 -7.93 -13.07
N LYS A 181 -15.89 -7.96 -14.34
CA LYS A 181 -17.30 -7.69 -14.69
C LYS A 181 -18.26 -8.62 -13.93
N ALA A 182 -17.91 -9.91 -13.81
CA ALA A 182 -18.70 -10.88 -13.06
C ALA A 182 -18.77 -10.56 -11.56
N LYS A 183 -17.62 -10.17 -10.98
CA LYS A 183 -17.48 -9.84 -9.56
C LYS A 183 -18.29 -8.60 -9.17
N TYR A 184 -18.31 -7.58 -10.03
CA TYR A 184 -19.01 -6.32 -9.75
C TYR A 184 -20.47 -6.29 -10.22
N LYS A 185 -20.91 -7.26 -11.02
CA LYS A 185 -22.33 -7.43 -11.38
C LYS A 185 -23.25 -7.62 -10.15
N SER A 186 -22.74 -8.15 -9.06
CA SER A 186 -23.49 -8.35 -7.81
C SER A 186 -23.61 -7.10 -6.94
N ARG A 187 -22.80 -6.07 -7.19
CA ARG A 187 -22.96 -4.73 -6.59
C ARG A 187 -23.75 -3.90 -7.59
N ALA A 188 -25.08 -3.94 -7.45
CA ALA A 188 -26.02 -3.26 -8.31
C ALA A 188 -25.59 -1.82 -8.56
N ASN A 189 -25.22 -1.47 -9.78
CA ASN A 189 -24.96 -0.18 -10.39
C ASN A 189 -23.56 0.05 -10.98
N VAL A 190 -22.65 -0.92 -11.03
CA VAL A 190 -21.41 -0.74 -11.79
C VAL A 190 -21.66 -1.03 -13.27
N ILE A 191 -21.95 -0.02 -14.05
CA ILE A 191 -21.99 -0.11 -15.52
C ILE A 191 -20.58 0.16 -16.03
N TRP A 192 -19.93 -0.84 -16.61
CA TRP A 192 -18.61 -0.74 -17.21
C TRP A 192 -18.60 0.32 -18.32
N GLY A 193 -17.64 1.26 -18.22
CA GLY A 193 -17.53 2.36 -19.13
C GLY A 193 -18.42 3.55 -18.80
N ASP A 194 -19.14 3.51 -17.68
CA ASP A 194 -19.86 4.66 -17.16
C ASP A 194 -18.99 5.37 -16.11
N PRO A 195 -18.63 6.64 -16.29
CA PRO A 195 -17.85 7.40 -15.33
C PRO A 195 -18.53 7.53 -13.96
N THR A 196 -19.86 7.35 -13.90
CA THR A 196 -20.61 7.34 -12.63
C THR A 196 -20.38 6.08 -11.80
N THR A 197 -19.71 5.05 -12.35
CA THR A 197 -19.37 3.80 -11.65
C THR A 197 -17.97 3.77 -11.06
N ILE A 198 -17.19 4.83 -11.21
CA ILE A 198 -16.07 5.13 -10.31
C ILE A 198 -16.66 5.24 -8.91
N PRO A 199 -15.96 4.80 -7.84
CA PRO A 199 -16.48 4.98 -6.49
C PRO A 199 -17.12 6.36 -6.34
N PRO A 200 -18.33 6.49 -5.76
CA PRO A 200 -19.13 7.73 -5.80
C PRO A 200 -18.39 8.96 -5.26
N ASP A 201 -17.43 8.74 -4.39
CA ASP A 201 -16.52 9.74 -3.84
C ASP A 201 -15.39 10.17 -4.79
N ALA A 202 -15.17 9.41 -5.86
CA ALA A 202 -14.12 9.66 -6.84
C ALA A 202 -14.62 10.37 -8.13
N SER A 203 -15.90 10.29 -8.47
CA SER A 203 -16.41 10.69 -9.79
C SER A 203 -16.26 12.19 -10.09
N ASP A 204 -16.63 13.07 -9.16
CA ASP A 204 -16.52 14.52 -9.36
C ASP A 204 -15.18 15.08 -8.86
N SER A 205 -14.55 14.39 -7.92
CA SER A 205 -13.28 14.81 -7.34
C SER A 205 -12.08 14.40 -8.18
N LEU A 206 -12.16 13.33 -9.00
CA LEU A 206 -11.03 12.83 -9.81
C LEU A 206 -10.45 13.88 -10.76
N LEU A 207 -11.26 14.82 -11.26
CA LEU A 207 -10.76 15.90 -12.12
C LEU A 207 -9.73 16.81 -11.42
N ASN A 208 -9.77 16.83 -10.09
CA ASN A 208 -8.87 17.64 -9.24
C ASN A 208 -7.68 16.85 -8.69
N TYR A 209 -7.59 15.53 -8.98
CA TYR A 209 -6.45 14.72 -8.57
C TYR A 209 -5.28 14.85 -9.55
N PRO A 210 -4.04 14.67 -9.06
CA PRO A 210 -2.88 14.60 -9.93
C PRO A 210 -2.98 13.38 -10.87
N PHE A 211 -2.57 13.55 -12.10
CA PHE A 211 -2.64 12.51 -13.12
C PHE A 211 -1.41 12.51 -14.03
N VAL A 212 -1.11 11.35 -14.60
CA VAL A 212 -0.17 11.23 -15.71
C VAL A 212 -0.93 11.44 -17.02
N PRO A 213 -0.63 12.44 -17.82
CA PRO A 213 -1.28 12.63 -19.12
C PRO A 213 -0.87 11.50 -20.07
N LEU A 214 -1.84 11.03 -20.87
CA LEU A 214 -1.64 10.00 -21.90
C LEU A 214 -1.92 10.63 -23.29
N PRO A 215 -0.96 11.36 -23.88
CA PRO A 215 -1.17 12.14 -25.11
C PRO A 215 -1.61 11.30 -26.32
N GLU A 216 -1.19 10.04 -26.40
CA GLU A 216 -1.58 9.13 -27.49
C GLU A 216 -3.07 8.73 -27.45
N MET A 217 -3.75 9.04 -26.34
CA MET A 217 -5.20 8.87 -26.18
C MET A 217 -5.97 10.17 -26.44
N THR A 218 -5.38 11.12 -27.16
CA THR A 218 -6.03 12.38 -27.50
C THR A 218 -6.67 12.27 -28.88
N THR A 219 -7.98 12.48 -28.96
CA THR A 219 -8.75 12.55 -30.23
C THR A 219 -9.62 13.78 -30.19
N THR A 220 -9.97 14.29 -31.40
CA THR A 220 -10.80 15.47 -31.54
C THR A 220 -11.97 15.17 -32.47
N GLU A 221 -13.17 15.52 -32.03
CA GLU A 221 -14.41 15.44 -32.82
C GLU A 221 -15.03 16.82 -32.90
N GLN A 222 -15.73 17.10 -34.00
CA GLN A 222 -16.43 18.35 -34.19
C GLN A 222 -17.89 18.12 -34.60
N SER A 223 -18.81 18.83 -33.96
CA SER A 223 -20.23 18.80 -34.27
C SER A 223 -20.78 20.23 -34.26
N GLY A 224 -20.98 20.77 -35.45
CA GLY A 224 -21.37 22.18 -35.64
C GLY A 224 -20.32 23.12 -35.04
N ASP A 225 -20.76 24.04 -34.18
CA ASP A 225 -19.90 25.01 -33.48
C ASP A 225 -19.19 24.41 -32.25
N THR A 226 -19.42 23.13 -31.97
CA THR A 226 -18.86 22.45 -30.77
C THR A 226 -17.71 21.55 -31.17
N THR A 227 -16.58 21.70 -30.49
CA THR A 227 -15.41 20.82 -30.59
C THR A 227 -15.25 20.02 -29.28
N PHE A 228 -15.12 18.71 -29.39
CA PHE A 228 -14.86 17.79 -28.30
C PHE A 228 -13.41 17.29 -28.38
N ILE A 229 -12.63 17.46 -27.30
CA ILE A 229 -11.27 16.97 -27.24
C ILE A 229 -11.22 15.91 -26.13
N TYR A 230 -11.08 14.65 -26.53
CA TYR A 230 -10.93 13.52 -25.61
C TYR A 230 -9.48 13.37 -25.22
N LYS A 231 -9.20 13.17 -23.93
CA LYS A 231 -7.85 13.03 -23.39
C LYS A 231 -7.78 11.88 -22.38
N GLY A 232 -6.74 11.08 -22.48
CA GLY A 232 -6.45 10.03 -21.49
C GLY A 232 -5.68 10.58 -20.31
N ARG A 233 -6.08 10.19 -19.09
CA ARG A 233 -5.42 10.50 -17.82
C ARG A 233 -5.26 9.24 -16.99
N LEU A 234 -4.06 8.98 -16.46
CA LEU A 234 -3.79 7.90 -15.50
C LEU A 234 -3.74 8.49 -14.10
N TYR A 235 -4.60 8.01 -13.23
CA TYR A 235 -4.63 8.37 -11.81
C TYR A 235 -4.12 7.22 -10.96
N VAL A 236 -3.39 7.55 -9.90
CA VAL A 236 -3.12 6.65 -8.78
C VAL A 236 -4.03 7.07 -7.63
N TYR A 237 -4.97 6.21 -7.30
CA TYR A 237 -6.00 6.52 -6.31
C TYR A 237 -5.77 5.69 -5.04
N PRO A 238 -5.60 6.32 -3.88
CA PRO A 238 -5.57 5.62 -2.61
C PRO A 238 -7.00 5.20 -2.21
N ALA A 239 -7.24 3.90 -2.07
CA ALA A 239 -8.48 3.37 -1.56
C ALA A 239 -8.57 3.59 -0.04
N GLY A 240 -9.76 3.87 0.49
CA GLY A 240 -9.94 3.90 1.94
C GLY A 240 -10.57 5.16 2.50
N THR A 241 -11.47 5.79 1.76
CA THR A 241 -12.17 6.97 2.27
C THR A 241 -13.43 6.65 3.07
N GLU A 242 -14.00 5.45 2.97
CA GLU A 242 -15.17 5.06 3.79
C GLU A 242 -15.16 3.57 4.15
N GLY A 243 -14.34 3.20 5.14
CA GLY A 243 -14.59 1.99 5.95
C GLY A 243 -14.10 0.65 5.42
N ASP A 244 -13.79 0.48 4.13
CA ASP A 244 -13.52 -0.83 3.55
C ASP A 244 -12.06 -1.08 3.11
N GLY A 245 -11.18 -0.07 3.10
CA GLY A 245 -9.84 -0.19 2.51
C GLY A 245 -8.66 0.10 3.43
N THR A 246 -8.90 0.56 4.66
CA THR A 246 -7.83 0.85 5.62
C THR A 246 -8.17 0.26 6.97
N GLN A 247 -7.30 -0.59 7.49
CA GLN A 247 -7.38 -1.07 8.87
C GLN A 247 -6.08 -0.77 9.60
N SER A 248 -6.23 -0.30 10.84
CA SER A 248 -5.12 0.05 11.70
C SER A 248 -5.34 -0.57 13.06
N PHE A 249 -4.47 -1.51 13.41
CA PHE A 249 -4.38 -2.13 14.73
C PHE A 249 -3.09 -1.69 15.41
N PHE A 250 -2.74 -0.42 15.25
CA PHE A 250 -1.43 0.08 15.65
C PHE A 250 -1.07 -0.33 17.06
N VAL A 251 0.06 -0.97 17.19
CA VAL A 251 0.64 -1.22 18.50
C VAL A 251 0.92 0.11 19.19
N PRO A 252 0.58 0.28 20.47
CA PRO A 252 0.64 1.56 21.15
C PRO A 252 2.06 2.04 21.46
N VAL A 253 3.07 1.26 21.11
CA VAL A 253 4.47 1.45 21.52
C VAL A 253 5.43 1.32 20.34
N LYS A 254 6.53 2.05 20.41
CA LYS A 254 7.64 2.07 19.45
C LYS A 254 8.92 1.65 20.17
N TRP A 255 9.00 0.38 20.52
CA TRP A 255 10.13 -0.15 21.27
C TRP A 255 11.26 -0.62 20.37
N GLY A 256 12.47 -0.60 20.88
CA GLY A 256 13.69 -1.00 20.19
C GLY A 256 14.44 -2.13 20.89
N GLN A 257 15.61 -2.43 20.39
CA GLN A 257 16.42 -3.55 20.86
C GLN A 257 17.52 -3.15 21.84
N GLY A 258 17.90 -1.87 21.85
CA GLY A 258 18.95 -1.32 22.71
C GLY A 258 18.44 -0.86 24.07
N SER A 259 19.23 0.01 24.73
CA SER A 259 18.83 0.63 26.01
C SER A 259 17.63 1.58 25.83
N PRO A 260 16.63 1.56 26.73
CA PRO A 260 16.59 0.87 28.02
C PRO A 260 16.04 -0.58 27.96
N TYR A 261 15.58 -1.06 26.85
CA TYR A 261 14.89 -2.34 26.72
C TYR A 261 15.78 -3.53 27.09
N ASN A 262 17.09 -3.42 26.83
CA ASN A 262 18.08 -4.47 27.11
C ASN A 262 18.73 -4.41 28.49
N ASN A 263 18.29 -3.53 29.39
CA ASN A 263 18.96 -3.34 30.70
C ASN A 263 19.06 -4.64 31.53
N ASN A 264 18.09 -5.56 31.40
CA ASN A 264 18.08 -6.85 32.13
C ASN A 264 18.56 -8.03 31.27
N VAL A 265 19.08 -7.80 30.05
CA VAL A 265 19.69 -8.88 29.26
C VAL A 265 20.90 -9.45 29.99
N PRO A 266 21.02 -10.78 30.10
CA PRO A 266 22.11 -11.39 30.89
C PRO A 266 23.49 -11.30 30.21
N PHE A 267 23.54 -11.04 28.90
CA PHE A 267 24.77 -11.07 28.12
C PHE A 267 25.41 -9.67 28.04
N GLN A 268 26.69 -9.60 28.44
CA GLN A 268 27.46 -8.35 28.48
C GLN A 268 28.20 -8.11 27.18
N CYS A 269 28.15 -6.86 26.66
CA CYS A 269 28.86 -6.41 25.46
C CYS A 269 29.64 -5.14 25.76
N GLY A 270 30.92 -5.28 26.09
CA GLY A 270 31.74 -4.14 26.52
C GLY A 270 31.14 -3.45 27.74
N SER A 271 30.86 -2.16 27.65
CA SER A 271 30.22 -1.39 28.72
C SER A 271 28.70 -1.48 28.73
N GLY A 272 28.09 -2.10 27.73
CA GLY A 272 26.64 -2.26 27.57
C GLY A 272 26.17 -3.70 27.61
N LYS A 273 24.93 -3.92 27.25
CA LYS A 273 24.30 -5.23 27.12
C LYS A 273 24.06 -5.59 25.65
N ALA A 274 23.99 -6.88 25.34
CA ALA A 274 23.54 -7.33 24.04
C ALA A 274 22.13 -6.78 23.72
N PRO A 275 21.76 -6.56 22.43
CA PRO A 275 20.39 -6.21 22.08
C PRO A 275 19.42 -7.31 22.53
N VAL A 276 18.17 -6.91 22.85
CA VAL A 276 17.13 -7.89 23.26
C VAL A 276 16.74 -8.86 22.15
N GLY A 277 17.01 -8.49 20.89
CA GLY A 277 16.64 -9.24 19.69
C GLY A 277 15.24 -8.88 19.14
N CYS A 278 15.13 -8.83 17.81
CA CYS A 278 13.91 -8.46 17.11
C CYS A 278 12.70 -9.34 17.49
N VAL A 279 12.93 -10.63 17.77
CA VAL A 279 11.89 -11.58 18.20
C VAL A 279 11.25 -11.12 19.51
N ALA A 280 12.06 -10.70 20.49
CA ALA A 280 11.55 -10.24 21.78
C ALA A 280 10.76 -8.93 21.64
N VAL A 281 11.26 -8.00 20.82
CA VAL A 281 10.57 -6.72 20.57
C VAL A 281 9.22 -6.95 19.92
N ALA A 282 9.15 -7.76 18.84
CA ALA A 282 7.91 -8.03 18.14
C ALA A 282 6.85 -8.70 19.03
N ILE A 283 7.26 -9.68 19.87
CA ILE A 283 6.37 -10.30 20.85
C ILE A 283 5.88 -9.25 21.85
N ALA A 284 6.79 -8.47 22.45
CA ALA A 284 6.45 -7.47 23.45
C ALA A 284 5.47 -6.40 22.92
N GLN A 285 5.62 -5.98 21.67
CA GLN A 285 4.73 -5.01 21.01
C GLN A 285 3.31 -5.57 20.82
N ILE A 286 3.18 -6.83 20.38
CA ILE A 286 1.88 -7.52 20.30
C ILE A 286 1.26 -7.68 21.69
N MET A 287 2.05 -8.04 22.69
CA MET A 287 1.58 -8.11 24.09
C MET A 287 1.10 -6.74 24.59
N ALA A 288 1.79 -5.65 24.23
CA ALA A 288 1.39 -4.27 24.57
C ALA A 288 0.06 -3.86 23.91
N TYR A 289 -0.22 -4.32 22.70
CA TYR A 289 -1.51 -4.11 22.03
C TYR A 289 -2.65 -4.78 22.81
N HIS A 290 -2.48 -6.04 23.17
CA HIS A 290 -3.47 -6.81 23.93
C HIS A 290 -3.52 -6.45 25.41
N LYS A 291 -2.48 -5.78 25.94
CA LYS A 291 -2.30 -5.50 27.37
C LYS A 291 -2.39 -6.77 28.23
N TYR A 292 -1.77 -7.83 27.77
CA TYR A 292 -1.79 -9.16 28.37
C TYR A 292 -0.41 -9.83 28.31
N PRO A 293 -0.01 -10.68 29.27
CA PRO A 293 -0.73 -11.13 30.47
C PRO A 293 -0.77 -10.05 31.59
N PRO A 294 -1.65 -10.20 32.59
CA PRO A 294 -1.82 -9.20 33.65
C PRO A 294 -0.65 -9.13 34.65
N THR A 295 0.37 -9.95 34.47
CA THR A 295 1.62 -9.97 35.27
C THR A 295 2.51 -8.74 35.03
N TYR A 296 2.22 -7.94 33.97
CA TYR A 296 2.94 -6.72 33.63
C TYR A 296 2.04 -5.49 33.81
N ASN A 297 2.65 -4.37 34.18
CA ASN A 297 1.92 -3.11 34.34
C ASN A 297 1.71 -2.42 32.97
N TRP A 298 0.73 -2.90 32.21
CA TRP A 298 0.45 -2.39 30.85
C TRP A 298 0.03 -0.92 30.84
N LYS A 299 -0.65 -0.44 31.88
CA LYS A 299 -1.01 0.98 32.01
C LYS A 299 0.26 1.85 32.07
N LEU A 300 1.27 1.40 32.78
CA LEU A 300 2.56 2.08 32.87
C LEU A 300 3.32 1.97 31.53
N LEU A 301 3.45 0.75 31.00
CA LEU A 301 4.23 0.44 29.80
C LEU A 301 3.70 1.16 28.55
N THR A 302 2.37 1.25 28.36
CA THR A 302 1.74 1.87 27.19
C THR A 302 1.41 3.34 27.37
N SER A 303 1.83 3.96 28.47
CA SER A 303 1.58 5.40 28.73
C SER A 303 2.44 6.33 27.86
N LYS A 304 3.53 5.82 27.27
CA LYS A 304 4.38 6.50 26.29
C LYS A 304 4.74 5.53 25.17
N GLN A 305 4.88 6.05 23.96
CA GLN A 305 5.31 5.24 22.82
C GLN A 305 6.76 4.76 22.94
N ARG A 306 7.65 5.60 23.46
CA ARG A 306 9.08 5.32 23.70
C ARG A 306 9.43 5.55 25.16
N ILE A 307 10.43 4.84 25.64
CA ILE A 307 10.92 4.92 27.02
C ILE A 307 12.34 5.46 26.99
N SER A 308 12.58 6.59 27.67
CA SER A 308 13.89 7.19 27.72
C SER A 308 14.81 6.50 28.74
N GLN A 309 16.07 6.26 28.32
CA GLN A 309 17.07 5.72 29.25
C GLN A 309 17.44 6.70 30.38
N THR A 310 17.35 8.00 30.13
CA THR A 310 17.87 9.03 31.02
C THR A 310 16.78 9.84 31.76
N ALA A 311 15.57 9.91 31.21
CA ALA A 311 14.49 10.65 31.83
C ALA A 311 14.08 10.06 33.19
N ILE A 312 14.04 10.90 34.23
CA ILE A 312 13.76 10.48 35.62
C ILE A 312 12.35 9.87 35.72
N GLU A 313 11.36 10.45 35.05
CA GLU A 313 9.99 10.00 35.01
C GLU A 313 9.79 8.64 34.33
N ASP A 314 10.78 8.16 33.60
CA ASP A 314 10.74 6.85 32.94
C ASP A 314 11.41 5.73 33.76
N LYS A 315 11.84 6.00 34.99
CA LYS A 315 12.55 4.99 35.81
C LYS A 315 11.76 3.68 35.95
N GLU A 316 10.53 3.76 36.42
CA GLU A 316 9.67 2.58 36.59
C GLU A 316 9.33 1.90 35.27
N ARG A 317 9.14 2.67 34.18
CA ARG A 317 8.92 2.14 32.83
C ARG A 317 10.13 1.36 32.35
N ARG A 318 11.34 1.87 32.57
CA ARG A 318 12.60 1.18 32.20
C ARG A 318 12.75 -0.16 32.91
N GLU A 319 12.48 -0.18 34.20
CA GLU A 319 12.56 -1.39 35.01
C GLU A 319 11.56 -2.44 34.52
N GLU A 320 10.30 -2.01 34.26
CA GLU A 320 9.23 -2.91 33.84
C GLU A 320 9.42 -3.41 32.40
N VAL A 321 9.82 -2.54 31.45
CA VAL A 321 10.07 -2.98 30.07
C VAL A 321 11.30 -3.88 29.98
N ALA A 322 12.37 -3.60 30.74
CA ALA A 322 13.55 -4.45 30.77
C ALA A 322 13.24 -5.84 31.35
N ARG A 323 12.36 -5.90 32.38
CA ARG A 323 11.84 -7.16 32.92
C ARG A 323 11.06 -7.93 31.87
N LEU A 324 10.10 -7.30 31.19
CA LEU A 324 9.32 -7.90 30.12
C LEU A 324 10.22 -8.48 29.01
N MET A 325 11.18 -7.70 28.54
CA MET A 325 12.09 -8.13 27.44
C MET A 325 12.99 -9.30 27.85
N ALA A 326 13.50 -9.31 29.09
CA ALA A 326 14.30 -10.41 29.62
C ALA A 326 13.48 -11.70 29.76
N ASP A 327 12.25 -11.61 30.28
CA ASP A 327 11.33 -12.73 30.43
C ASP A 327 10.98 -13.35 29.06
N ILE A 328 10.70 -12.52 28.07
CA ILE A 328 10.45 -13.00 26.70
C ILE A 328 11.71 -13.65 26.13
N GLY A 329 12.88 -13.02 26.30
CA GLY A 329 14.16 -13.58 25.85
C GLY A 329 14.42 -14.97 26.40
N GLN A 330 14.10 -15.20 27.66
CA GLN A 330 14.19 -16.55 28.28
C GLN A 330 13.19 -17.52 27.62
N LYS A 331 11.93 -17.13 27.44
CA LYS A 331 10.89 -18.00 26.87
C LYS A 331 11.14 -18.38 25.40
N VAL A 332 11.77 -17.50 24.63
CA VAL A 332 12.11 -17.79 23.23
C VAL A 332 13.48 -18.46 23.07
N ASN A 333 14.16 -18.82 24.17
CA ASN A 333 15.53 -19.33 24.14
C ASN A 333 16.45 -18.41 23.31
N MET A 334 16.46 -17.11 23.65
CA MET A 334 17.20 -16.11 22.89
C MET A 334 18.70 -16.44 22.89
N LYS A 335 19.27 -16.46 21.71
CA LYS A 335 20.73 -16.53 21.53
C LYS A 335 21.24 -15.09 21.49
N TYR A 336 21.78 -14.65 22.61
CA TYR A 336 22.33 -13.30 22.74
C TYR A 336 23.72 -13.22 22.14
N ASP A 337 23.96 -12.16 21.35
CA ASP A 337 25.25 -11.81 20.77
C ASP A 337 25.36 -10.29 20.67
N CYS A 338 26.59 -9.75 20.70
CA CYS A 338 26.83 -8.31 20.65
C CYS A 338 26.51 -7.70 19.28
N SER A 339 26.60 -8.47 18.23
CA SER A 339 26.26 -8.05 16.86
C SER A 339 24.77 -8.15 16.55
N GLY A 340 24.02 -8.96 17.31
CA GLY A 340 22.58 -9.15 17.12
C GLY A 340 22.09 -10.40 17.85
N SER A 341 20.97 -10.30 18.55
CA SER A 341 20.36 -11.41 19.28
C SER A 341 19.18 -11.98 18.49
N GLY A 342 19.05 -13.32 18.48
CA GLY A 342 18.05 -13.98 17.65
C GLY A 342 17.42 -15.22 18.25
N SER A 343 16.24 -15.54 17.77
CA SER A 343 15.54 -16.80 17.99
C SER A 343 14.77 -17.20 16.74
N ASN A 344 14.05 -18.32 16.79
CA ASN A 344 13.24 -18.79 15.67
C ASN A 344 11.74 -18.58 15.92
N ILE A 345 10.93 -18.68 14.86
CA ILE A 345 9.49 -18.44 14.92
C ILE A 345 8.74 -19.52 15.75
N TYR A 346 9.25 -20.76 15.80
CA TYR A 346 8.63 -21.83 16.60
C TYR A 346 8.76 -21.53 18.09
N ASN A 347 9.92 -20.98 18.50
CA ASN A 347 10.10 -20.50 19.87
C ASN A 347 9.19 -19.30 20.17
N ALA A 348 9.00 -18.39 19.21
CA ALA A 348 8.05 -17.27 19.33
C ALA A 348 6.61 -17.78 19.51
N ASN A 349 6.19 -18.75 18.69
CA ASN A 349 4.88 -19.39 18.81
C ASN A 349 4.68 -20.02 20.22
N ASN A 350 5.66 -20.79 20.66
CA ASN A 350 5.60 -21.43 21.98
C ASN A 350 5.59 -20.41 23.13
N ALA A 351 6.30 -19.29 22.98
CA ALA A 351 6.28 -18.20 23.95
C ALA A 351 4.88 -17.59 24.05
N PHE A 352 4.23 -17.26 22.94
CA PHE A 352 2.84 -16.76 22.94
C PHE A 352 1.90 -17.75 23.65
N ILE A 353 1.95 -19.03 23.29
CA ILE A 353 1.12 -20.06 23.92
C ILE A 353 1.40 -20.11 25.44
N SER A 354 2.68 -20.03 25.84
CA SER A 354 3.07 -20.07 27.28
C SER A 354 2.60 -18.85 28.08
N TYR A 355 2.33 -17.73 27.38
CA TYR A 355 1.70 -16.54 27.97
C TYR A 355 0.18 -16.60 27.98
N GLY A 356 -0.44 -17.62 27.40
CA GLY A 356 -1.89 -17.82 27.36
C GLY A 356 -2.59 -17.29 26.10
N TYR A 357 -1.83 -16.95 25.07
CA TYR A 357 -2.40 -16.59 23.76
C TYR A 357 -2.79 -17.81 22.95
N LYS A 358 -3.79 -17.67 22.11
CA LYS A 358 -4.07 -18.57 21.00
C LYS A 358 -3.28 -18.10 19.78
N THR A 359 -2.76 -19.05 19.01
CA THR A 359 -2.03 -18.74 17.79
C THR A 359 -2.57 -19.55 16.61
N SER A 360 -2.38 -19.06 15.40
CA SER A 360 -2.68 -19.82 14.17
C SER A 360 -1.73 -20.99 13.93
N GLY A 361 -0.71 -21.17 14.78
CA GLY A 361 0.48 -21.92 14.42
C GLY A 361 1.33 -21.17 13.38
N VAL A 362 2.52 -21.71 13.11
CA VAL A 362 3.44 -21.12 12.13
C VAL A 362 2.91 -21.37 10.73
N GLN A 363 2.59 -20.30 10.01
CA GLN A 363 2.08 -20.34 8.63
C GLN A 363 3.13 -19.81 7.66
N ASP A 364 3.17 -20.37 6.44
CA ASP A 364 3.98 -19.85 5.35
C ASP A 364 3.30 -18.63 4.72
N TYR A 365 4.08 -17.60 4.43
CA TYR A 365 3.56 -16.40 3.77
C TYR A 365 3.03 -16.69 2.37
N SER A 366 3.55 -17.72 1.68
CA SER A 366 3.05 -18.13 0.36
C SER A 366 1.57 -18.51 0.41
N GLU A 367 1.13 -19.20 1.47
CA GLU A 367 -0.28 -19.53 1.69
C GLU A 367 -1.11 -18.27 1.91
N PHE A 368 -0.56 -17.33 2.67
CA PHE A 368 -1.18 -16.05 2.92
C PHE A 368 -1.21 -15.17 1.66
N SER A 369 -0.12 -15.10 0.90
CA SER A 369 -0.05 -14.32 -0.34
C SER A 369 -0.94 -14.88 -1.44
N THR A 370 -1.14 -16.19 -1.48
CA THR A 370 -2.06 -16.84 -2.43
C THR A 370 -3.49 -16.47 -2.12
N TYR A 371 -3.87 -16.44 -0.85
CA TYR A 371 -5.18 -15.99 -0.40
C TYR A 371 -5.47 -14.52 -0.79
N TYR A 372 -4.43 -13.67 -0.80
CA TYR A 372 -4.53 -12.26 -1.16
C TYR A 372 -4.22 -11.95 -2.62
N SER A 373 -3.55 -12.85 -3.34
CA SER A 373 -3.23 -12.69 -4.77
C SER A 373 -4.27 -13.32 -5.70
N ASP A 374 -5.22 -14.07 -5.17
CA ASP A 374 -6.34 -14.57 -5.94
C ASP A 374 -7.25 -13.40 -6.34
N PRO A 375 -7.36 -13.07 -7.64
CA PRO A 375 -8.25 -12.01 -8.11
C PRO A 375 -9.72 -12.27 -7.77
N HIS A 376 -10.09 -13.51 -7.40
CA HIS A 376 -11.43 -13.87 -6.95
C HIS A 376 -11.66 -13.59 -5.46
N THR A 377 -10.59 -13.57 -4.65
CA THR A 377 -10.64 -13.31 -3.20
C THR A 377 -9.93 -12.01 -2.79
N SER A 378 -9.39 -11.27 -3.74
CA SER A 378 -8.51 -10.11 -3.55
C SER A 378 -9.18 -8.84 -3.01
N PHE A 379 -10.30 -8.97 -2.33
CA PHE A 379 -10.58 -8.01 -1.29
C PHE A 379 -9.98 -8.57 0.00
N PHE A 380 -8.99 -7.84 0.51
CA PHE A 380 -8.68 -7.84 1.91
C PHE A 380 -10.04 -7.79 2.62
N THR A 381 -10.58 -8.93 2.99
CA THR A 381 -11.75 -8.90 3.85
C THR A 381 -11.22 -8.47 5.21
N PRO A 382 -11.63 -7.29 5.71
CA PRO A 382 -11.28 -6.80 7.02
C PRO A 382 -11.41 -7.87 8.11
N ALA A 383 -12.31 -8.82 7.91
CA ALA A 383 -12.56 -9.93 8.82
C ALA A 383 -11.37 -10.89 9.05
N SER A 384 -10.33 -10.87 8.21
CA SER A 384 -9.15 -11.74 8.41
C SER A 384 -8.01 -11.11 9.21
N PHE A 385 -8.07 -9.78 9.45
CA PHE A 385 -7.12 -9.03 10.24
C PHE A 385 -7.86 -8.20 11.29
N ASN A 386 -7.97 -8.73 12.46
CA ASN A 386 -8.60 -8.08 13.61
C ASN A 386 -7.59 -7.66 14.69
N ALA A 387 -6.30 -7.93 14.47
CA ALA A 387 -5.22 -7.65 15.41
C ALA A 387 -3.86 -7.58 14.69
N PRO A 388 -2.83 -6.98 15.30
CA PRO A 388 -1.45 -7.06 14.84
C PRO A 388 -0.99 -8.50 14.76
N PHE A 389 -0.14 -8.80 13.79
CA PHE A 389 0.43 -10.13 13.66
C PHE A 389 1.96 -10.10 13.59
N TYR A 390 2.57 -11.16 14.05
CA TYR A 390 4.00 -11.37 14.02
C TYR A 390 4.43 -11.89 12.66
N MET A 391 5.45 -11.27 12.07
CA MET A 391 6.11 -11.77 10.88
C MET A 391 7.59 -11.97 11.07
N ARG A 392 8.14 -12.91 10.30
CA ARG A 392 9.58 -13.13 10.18
C ARG A 392 9.94 -13.53 8.75
N GLY A 393 11.03 -12.98 8.26
CA GLY A 393 11.67 -13.38 7.02
C GLY A 393 13.15 -13.71 7.24
N THR A 394 13.75 -14.50 6.34
CA THR A 394 15.19 -14.77 6.30
C THR A 394 15.70 -14.56 4.88
N ASN A 395 16.93 -14.06 4.76
CA ASN A 395 17.64 -14.01 3.50
C ASN A 395 18.35 -15.33 3.19
N SER A 396 19.00 -15.40 2.01
CA SER A 396 19.76 -16.57 1.56
C SER A 396 20.93 -16.94 2.49
N ASN A 397 21.44 -15.98 3.27
CA ASN A 397 22.53 -16.20 4.22
C ASN A 397 22.03 -16.71 5.59
N GLY A 398 20.69 -16.86 5.77
CA GLY A 398 20.08 -17.26 7.02
C GLY A 398 19.92 -16.12 8.03
N GLU A 399 20.34 -14.91 7.70
CA GLU A 399 20.05 -13.71 8.49
C GLU A 399 18.56 -13.41 8.40
N GLY A 400 17.94 -13.06 9.51
CA GLY A 400 16.50 -12.88 9.56
C GLY A 400 16.07 -11.76 10.47
N HIS A 401 14.94 -11.18 10.17
CA HIS A 401 14.30 -10.16 10.99
C HIS A 401 12.88 -10.54 11.35
N ALA A 402 12.49 -10.26 12.59
CA ALA A 402 11.13 -10.39 13.10
C ALA A 402 10.54 -9.00 13.34
N PHE A 403 9.29 -8.80 12.94
CA PHE A 403 8.61 -7.53 13.01
C PHE A 403 7.11 -7.70 13.17
N VAL A 404 6.42 -6.61 13.44
CA VAL A 404 4.97 -6.57 13.59
C VAL A 404 4.35 -5.90 12.37
N VAL A 405 3.28 -6.49 11.84
CA VAL A 405 2.38 -5.85 10.89
C VAL A 405 1.12 -5.48 11.65
N ASP A 406 0.79 -4.20 11.71
CA ASP A 406 -0.26 -3.66 12.57
C ASP A 406 -1.22 -2.71 11.84
N GLY A 407 -1.19 -2.72 10.51
CA GLY A 407 -2.12 -1.98 9.68
C GLY A 407 -1.92 -2.25 8.20
N PHE A 408 -2.86 -1.81 7.39
CA PHE A 408 -2.75 -1.85 5.94
C PHE A 408 -3.56 -0.73 5.28
N PHE A 409 -3.22 -0.46 4.03
CA PHE A 409 -3.83 0.55 3.20
C PHE A 409 -3.73 0.13 1.73
N GLU A 410 -4.80 0.30 0.96
CA GLU A 410 -4.84 -0.09 -0.44
C GLU A 410 -4.71 1.12 -1.38
N SER A 411 -4.08 0.91 -2.53
CA SER A 411 -4.02 1.86 -3.64
C SER A 411 -4.31 1.16 -4.97
N PHE A 412 -4.94 1.86 -5.90
CA PHE A 412 -5.23 1.33 -7.23
C PHE A 412 -5.04 2.39 -8.31
N MET A 413 -4.92 1.94 -9.55
CA MET A 413 -4.81 2.80 -10.72
C MET A 413 -6.12 2.84 -11.50
N VAL A 414 -6.40 4.01 -12.08
CA VAL A 414 -7.55 4.22 -12.99
C VAL A 414 -7.09 5.00 -14.19
N ILE A 415 -7.42 4.54 -15.41
CA ILE A 415 -7.36 5.36 -16.61
C ILE A 415 -8.73 6.00 -16.81
N VAL A 416 -8.78 7.30 -16.93
CA VAL A 416 -9.99 8.06 -17.21
C VAL A 416 -9.84 8.76 -18.54
N ILE A 417 -10.83 8.63 -19.41
CA ILE A 417 -10.97 9.47 -20.59
C ILE A 417 -11.84 10.65 -20.20
N VAL A 418 -11.26 11.82 -20.26
CA VAL A 418 -11.98 13.08 -20.09
C VAL A 418 -12.29 13.71 -21.45
N ARG A 419 -13.36 14.49 -21.52
CA ARG A 419 -13.77 15.23 -22.69
C ARG A 419 -13.81 16.72 -22.37
N ASP A 420 -12.94 17.50 -23.02
CA ASP A 420 -13.02 18.95 -23.00
C ASP A 420 -14.01 19.40 -24.07
N ILE A 421 -14.95 20.26 -23.71
CA ILE A 421 -15.99 20.83 -24.59
C ILE A 421 -15.65 22.27 -24.89
N TRP A 422 -15.56 22.60 -26.18
CA TRP A 422 -15.30 23.92 -26.69
C TRP A 422 -16.47 24.37 -27.58
N ILE A 423 -17.09 25.51 -27.31
CA ILE A 423 -18.18 26.06 -28.10
C ILE A 423 -17.69 27.34 -28.73
N LYS A 424 -17.77 27.42 -30.07
CA LYS A 424 -17.28 28.57 -30.88
C LYS A 424 -15.83 28.96 -30.55
N GLY A 425 -14.99 27.95 -30.29
CA GLY A 425 -13.59 28.16 -29.96
C GLY A 425 -13.29 28.54 -28.49
N ALA A 426 -14.32 28.67 -27.67
CA ALA A 426 -14.16 28.93 -26.23
C ALA A 426 -14.30 27.64 -25.42
N PHE A 427 -13.36 27.39 -24.46
CA PHE A 427 -13.46 26.30 -23.52
C PHE A 427 -14.69 26.48 -22.61
N THR A 428 -15.48 25.43 -22.46
CA THR A 428 -16.71 25.46 -21.66
C THR A 428 -16.57 24.62 -20.38
N THR A 429 -16.22 23.34 -20.52
CA THR A 429 -16.12 22.40 -19.39
C THR A 429 -15.29 21.18 -19.75
N THR A 430 -14.89 20.42 -18.73
CA THR A 430 -14.31 19.07 -18.85
C THR A 430 -15.24 18.08 -18.18
N GLU A 431 -15.53 16.99 -18.84
CA GLU A 431 -16.38 15.91 -18.35
C GLU A 431 -15.62 14.59 -18.32
N ASN A 432 -15.93 13.73 -17.35
CA ASN A 432 -15.51 12.33 -17.36
C ASN A 432 -16.40 11.56 -18.34
N VAL A 433 -15.79 10.89 -19.32
CA VAL A 433 -16.55 10.13 -20.34
C VAL A 433 -16.49 8.65 -20.08
N TYR A 434 -15.34 8.17 -19.58
CA TYR A 434 -15.07 6.74 -19.45
C TYR A 434 -13.95 6.49 -18.48
N ALA A 435 -14.07 5.44 -17.64
CA ALA A 435 -13.01 5.04 -16.73
C ALA A 435 -12.72 3.54 -16.83
N VAL A 436 -11.43 3.18 -16.85
CA VAL A 436 -10.95 1.81 -16.78
C VAL A 436 -10.17 1.64 -15.48
N PRO A 437 -10.73 1.00 -14.46
CA PRO A 437 -9.96 0.68 -13.26
C PRO A 437 -8.92 -0.38 -13.62
N LEU A 438 -7.66 -0.04 -13.39
CA LEU A 438 -6.53 -0.96 -13.55
C LEU A 438 -6.27 -1.78 -12.28
N SER A 439 -7.12 -1.68 -11.29
CA SER A 439 -7.08 -2.50 -10.08
C SER A 439 -7.06 -4.00 -10.35
N LEU A 440 -7.59 -4.41 -11.51
CA LEU A 440 -7.49 -5.78 -12.03
C LEU A 440 -6.04 -6.28 -12.16
N PHE A 441 -5.12 -5.36 -12.45
CA PHE A 441 -3.75 -5.71 -12.75
C PHE A 441 -2.83 -5.44 -11.56
N ASN A 442 -3.24 -4.52 -10.66
CA ASN A 442 -2.28 -3.95 -9.75
C ASN A 442 -2.92 -3.18 -8.57
N THR A 443 -3.80 -3.81 -7.80
CA THR A 443 -4.06 -3.29 -6.46
C THR A 443 -2.81 -3.48 -5.63
N VAL A 444 -2.33 -2.42 -5.02
CA VAL A 444 -1.19 -2.46 -4.12
C VAL A 444 -1.71 -2.34 -2.70
N VAL A 445 -1.36 -3.30 -1.88
CA VAL A 445 -1.61 -3.26 -0.44
C VAL A 445 -0.34 -2.79 0.23
N HIS A 446 -0.42 -1.67 0.92
CA HIS A 446 0.64 -1.18 1.79
C HIS A 446 0.39 -1.69 3.19
N PHE A 447 1.36 -2.40 3.75
CA PHE A 447 1.32 -2.86 5.12
C PHE A 447 2.03 -1.87 6.02
N HIS A 448 1.39 -1.48 7.13
CA HIS A 448 2.09 -0.77 8.18
C HIS A 448 2.95 -1.75 8.97
N ILE A 449 4.24 -1.49 8.99
CA ILE A 449 5.26 -2.35 9.62
C ILE A 449 5.90 -1.58 10.77
N ASN A 450 5.94 -2.21 11.94
CA ASN A 450 6.78 -1.80 13.05
C ASN A 450 8.01 -2.72 13.10
N TRP A 451 9.16 -2.15 12.75
CA TRP A 451 10.41 -2.90 12.63
C TRP A 451 11.08 -3.22 13.96
N GLY A 452 10.65 -2.58 15.06
CA GLY A 452 11.27 -2.78 16.38
C GLY A 452 12.58 -2.02 16.57
N TRP A 453 12.70 -0.83 15.98
CA TRP A 453 13.86 0.07 16.08
C TRP A 453 13.45 1.45 16.59
N ASP A 454 12.83 1.52 17.78
CA ASP A 454 12.36 2.76 18.40
C ASP A 454 11.43 3.60 17.49
N GLY A 455 10.73 2.94 16.56
CA GLY A 455 9.85 3.57 15.58
C GLY A 455 10.59 4.23 14.41
N TYR A 456 11.91 4.09 14.31
CA TYR A 456 12.64 4.53 13.13
C TYR A 456 12.33 3.60 11.97
N SER A 457 12.01 4.21 10.84
CA SER A 457 11.59 3.53 9.61
C SER A 457 10.31 2.70 9.72
N ASP A 458 9.57 2.77 10.85
CA ASP A 458 8.21 2.25 10.90
C ASP A 458 7.35 3.02 9.89
N GLY A 459 6.44 2.32 9.22
CA GLY A 459 5.61 2.96 8.21
C GLY A 459 4.92 2.01 7.26
N TYR A 460 4.43 2.55 6.16
CA TYR A 460 3.73 1.81 5.13
C TYR A 460 4.68 1.36 4.03
N TYR A 461 4.67 0.07 3.77
CA TYR A 461 5.46 -0.61 2.75
C TYR A 461 4.51 -1.34 1.81
N ASP A 462 4.75 -1.27 0.51
CA ASP A 462 4.00 -2.11 -0.41
C ASP A 462 4.27 -3.60 -0.14
N GLN A 463 3.55 -4.51 -0.83
CA GLN A 463 3.67 -5.96 -0.58
C GLN A 463 5.12 -6.50 -0.57
N VAL A 464 6.06 -5.71 -1.08
CA VAL A 464 7.48 -6.04 -1.14
C VAL A 464 8.13 -6.10 0.22
N GLY A 465 7.76 -5.18 1.13
CA GLY A 465 8.33 -5.16 2.48
C GLY A 465 8.21 -6.50 3.19
N LEU A 466 7.31 -7.34 2.68
CA LEU A 466 7.12 -8.70 3.14
C LEU A 466 7.87 -9.76 2.30
N ASP A 467 8.55 -9.38 1.18
CA ASP A 467 9.22 -10.33 0.28
C ASP A 467 10.70 -10.56 0.66
N PHE A 468 10.97 -11.11 1.83
CA PHE A 468 12.24 -11.78 2.10
C PHE A 468 12.42 -12.96 1.13
N ASP A 469 13.63 -13.20 0.64
CA ASP A 469 13.92 -14.20 -0.41
C ASP A 469 13.43 -15.60 -0.07
N ASN A 470 13.46 -15.98 1.23
CA ASN A 470 13.12 -17.32 1.68
C ASN A 470 12.46 -17.32 3.06
N ASN A 471 11.65 -18.35 3.33
CA ASN A 471 11.10 -18.65 4.66
C ASN A 471 10.35 -17.50 5.35
N LYS A 472 9.52 -16.77 4.60
CA LYS A 472 8.57 -15.85 5.22
C LYS A 472 7.51 -16.64 5.96
N LYS A 473 7.42 -16.37 7.24
CA LYS A 473 6.47 -17.05 8.12
C LYS A 473 5.76 -16.03 8.97
N LEU A 474 4.53 -16.34 9.31
CA LEU A 474 3.70 -15.48 10.15
C LEU A 474 3.02 -16.26 11.27
N LEU A 475 2.61 -15.52 12.30
CA LEU A 475 1.75 -15.96 13.38
C LEU A 475 0.63 -14.94 13.56
N LYS A 476 -0.62 -15.40 13.46
CA LYS A 476 -1.74 -14.64 14.02
C LYS A 476 -1.82 -14.95 15.51
N VAL A 477 -2.06 -13.92 16.31
CA VAL A 477 -2.05 -14.01 17.76
C VAL A 477 -3.34 -13.39 18.30
N GLU A 478 -4.08 -14.16 19.08
CA GLU A 478 -5.36 -13.79 19.67
C GLU A 478 -5.38 -14.11 21.16
N LEU A 479 -6.24 -13.43 21.93
CA LEU A 479 -6.48 -13.75 23.34
C LEU A 479 -7.47 -14.92 23.52
#